data_1b21961b3b0975ce74f9613329a403a1
#
_entry.id   1b21961b3b0975ce74f9613329a403a1
#
_cell.length_a   1.000
_cell.length_b   1.000
_cell.length_c   1.000
_cell.angle_alpha   90.00
_cell.angle_beta   90.00
_cell.angle_gamma   90.00
#
_symmetry.space_group_name_H-M   'P 1'
#
loop_
_entity.id
_entity.type
_entity.pdbx_description
1 polymer ?
#
loop_
_entity_poly.entity_id
_entity_poly.type
_entity_poly.pdbx_seq_one_letter_code
_entity_poly.pdbx_strand_id
1 'polypeptide(L)'
;MSLIASIHARQILDSRGNPTVEVDVYLEDGTMGRAAVPSGASTGIHEAVELRDNDQSHYLGKGVLKAVENVNTTIQNALLGMDVFEQKKIDYLLLALDNTPNKSHLGANAILGTSLAVAKAAAAEAGLSLFQYIGGVGAVTMPVPMMNILNGGSH
;
A
#
# COMPACT_ATOMS: atom_id res chain seq x y z
N MET A 1 16.92 -8.15 -14.62
CA MET A 1 16.20 -8.52 -13.39
C MET A 1 16.32 -7.36 -12.46
N SER A 2 15.21 -6.76 -12.10
CA SER A 2 15.20 -5.57 -11.25
C SER A 2 14.71 -5.97 -9.86
N LEU A 3 15.70 -6.31 -9.01
CA LEU A 3 15.44 -6.92 -7.71
C LEU A 3 15.12 -5.86 -6.64
N ILE A 4 14.23 -6.21 -5.73
CA ILE A 4 13.91 -5.39 -4.55
C ILE A 4 15.10 -5.45 -3.58
N ALA A 5 15.75 -4.30 -3.37
CA ALA A 5 16.91 -4.16 -2.50
C ALA A 5 16.52 -3.80 -1.06
N SER A 6 15.48 -2.98 -0.89
CA SER A 6 14.97 -2.64 0.44
C SER A 6 13.53 -2.13 0.37
N ILE A 7 12.82 -2.27 1.49
CA ILE A 7 11.48 -1.72 1.68
C ILE A 7 11.47 -0.96 3.00
N HIS A 8 10.97 0.26 2.99
CA HIS A 8 10.89 1.08 4.19
C HIS A 8 9.51 1.74 4.32
N ALA A 9 8.88 1.54 5.46
CA ALA A 9 7.62 2.19 5.79
C ALA A 9 7.79 3.20 6.92
N ARG A 10 6.92 4.19 6.91
CA ARG A 10 6.79 5.19 7.98
C ARG A 10 5.34 5.61 8.17
N GLN A 11 5.07 6.13 9.36
CA GLN A 11 3.83 6.80 9.66
C GLN A 11 3.90 8.23 9.12
N ILE A 12 2.88 8.64 8.38
CA ILE A 12 2.66 10.01 7.95
C ILE A 12 1.27 10.48 8.39
N LEU A 13 0.93 11.74 8.19
CA LEU A 13 -0.41 12.26 8.46
C LEU A 13 -1.19 12.44 7.16
N ASP A 14 -2.45 12.04 7.16
CA ASP A 14 -3.38 12.31 6.07
C ASP A 14 -3.89 13.76 6.10
N SER A 15 -4.72 14.16 5.13
CA SER A 15 -5.28 15.51 5.03
C SER A 15 -6.18 15.92 6.19
N ARG A 16 -6.60 14.97 7.03
CA ARG A 16 -7.40 15.17 8.25
C ARG A 16 -6.56 15.16 9.52
N GLY A 17 -5.22 15.01 9.38
CA GLY A 17 -4.29 14.90 10.51
C GLY A 17 -4.31 13.54 11.20
N ASN A 18 -4.89 12.50 10.60
CA ASN A 18 -4.83 11.15 11.14
C ASN A 18 -3.61 10.39 10.59
N PRO A 19 -2.96 9.54 11.40
CA PRO A 19 -1.87 8.69 10.94
C PRO A 19 -2.28 7.75 9.82
N THR A 20 -1.39 7.59 8.83
CA THR A 20 -1.48 6.57 7.80
C THR A 20 -0.08 6.04 7.44
N VAL A 21 -0.03 4.96 6.66
CA VAL A 21 1.22 4.30 6.26
C VAL A 21 1.69 4.84 4.91
N GLU A 22 2.97 5.17 4.81
CA GLU A 22 3.67 5.38 3.55
C GLU A 22 4.79 4.35 3.42
N VAL A 23 4.92 3.76 2.22
CA VAL A 23 5.91 2.72 1.92
C VAL A 23 6.78 3.16 0.74
N ASP A 24 8.09 2.99 0.89
CA ASP A 24 9.08 3.09 -0.18
C ASP A 24 9.62 1.69 -0.52
N VAL A 25 9.73 1.40 -1.80
CA VAL A 25 10.42 0.22 -2.33
C VAL A 25 11.59 0.71 -3.17
N TYR A 26 12.80 0.24 -2.85
CA TYR A 26 14.02 0.54 -3.58
C TYR A 26 14.51 -0.70 -4.32
N LEU A 27 14.96 -0.50 -5.56
CA LEU A 27 15.58 -1.53 -6.38
C LEU A 27 17.11 -1.44 -6.29
N GLU A 28 17.82 -2.49 -6.73
CA GLU A 28 19.28 -2.54 -6.68
C GLU A 28 19.97 -1.42 -7.46
N ASP A 29 19.35 -0.92 -8.52
CA ASP A 29 19.86 0.20 -9.34
C ASP A 29 19.55 1.59 -8.77
N GLY A 30 18.82 1.66 -7.64
CA GLY A 30 18.39 2.91 -7.00
C GLY A 30 17.02 3.41 -7.45
N THR A 31 16.36 2.75 -8.40
CA THR A 31 14.96 3.08 -8.76
C THR A 31 14.05 2.93 -7.55
N MET A 32 13.10 3.84 -7.37
CA MET A 32 12.24 3.87 -6.18
C MET A 32 10.77 4.06 -6.54
N GLY A 33 9.91 3.30 -5.85
CA GLY A 33 8.46 3.51 -5.85
C GLY A 33 7.96 3.88 -4.46
N ARG A 34 7.08 4.89 -4.36
CA ARG A 34 6.49 5.36 -3.11
C ARG A 34 4.98 5.33 -3.17
N ALA A 35 4.35 4.82 -2.12
CA ALA A 35 2.90 4.84 -1.98
C ALA A 35 2.47 5.19 -0.57
N ALA A 36 1.56 6.16 -0.46
CA ALA A 36 0.83 6.43 0.77
C ALA A 36 -0.54 5.76 0.71
N VAL A 37 -0.96 5.15 1.81
CA VAL A 37 -2.22 4.40 1.87
C VAL A 37 -3.37 5.35 2.19
N PRO A 38 -4.42 5.42 1.35
CA PRO A 38 -5.61 6.18 1.69
C PRO A 38 -6.38 5.51 2.82
N SER A 39 -6.90 6.31 3.76
CA SER A 39 -7.77 5.84 4.84
C SER A 39 -9.22 6.22 4.58
N GLY A 40 -10.14 5.26 4.63
CA GLY A 40 -11.58 5.49 4.52
C GLY A 40 -12.16 6.20 5.74
N ALA A 41 -13.25 6.94 5.56
CA ALA A 41 -13.99 7.56 6.66
C ALA A 41 -15.01 6.61 7.29
N SER A 42 -15.52 5.65 6.54
CA SER A 42 -16.48 4.64 6.99
C SER A 42 -15.92 3.24 6.72
N THR A 43 -16.28 2.29 7.56
CA THR A 43 -15.87 0.88 7.43
C THR A 43 -17.08 -0.02 7.38
N GLY A 44 -17.05 -1.00 6.45
CA GLY A 44 -18.05 -2.06 6.36
C GLY A 44 -17.57 -3.34 7.06
N ILE A 45 -18.51 -4.19 7.47
CA ILE A 45 -18.20 -5.46 8.16
C ILE A 45 -17.42 -6.46 7.30
N HIS A 46 -17.43 -6.29 5.99
CA HIS A 46 -16.72 -7.15 5.03
C HIS A 46 -15.40 -6.53 4.51
N GLU A 47 -15.06 -5.33 4.97
CA GLU A 47 -13.81 -4.69 4.57
C GLU A 47 -12.60 -5.34 5.25
N ALA A 48 -11.47 -5.27 4.55
CA ALA A 48 -10.19 -5.65 5.13
C ALA A 48 -9.79 -4.69 6.25
N VAL A 49 -9.14 -5.22 7.28
CA VAL A 49 -8.80 -4.47 8.50
C VAL A 49 -7.64 -3.51 8.24
N GLU A 50 -7.88 -2.22 8.42
CA GLU A 50 -6.82 -1.24 8.58
C GLU A 50 -6.22 -1.42 9.99
N LEU A 51 -4.98 -1.89 10.07
CA LEU A 51 -4.34 -2.16 11.35
C LEU A 51 -3.99 -0.85 12.06
N ARG A 52 -4.56 -0.65 13.25
CA ARG A 52 -4.34 0.49 14.14
C ARG A 52 -3.68 0.04 15.44
N ASP A 53 -2.92 0.94 16.07
CA ASP A 53 -2.20 0.62 17.31
C ASP A 53 -3.11 0.47 18.51
N ASN A 54 -4.26 1.16 18.51
CA ASN A 54 -5.23 1.21 19.61
C ASN A 54 -4.65 1.78 20.92
N ASP A 55 -3.53 2.47 20.86
CA ASP A 55 -2.92 3.17 21.97
C ASP A 55 -3.54 4.56 22.13
N GLN A 56 -4.41 4.73 23.13
CA GLN A 56 -5.14 5.97 23.37
C GLN A 56 -4.23 7.16 23.72
N SER A 57 -2.99 6.92 24.15
CA SER A 57 -2.03 7.99 24.47
C SER A 57 -1.44 8.64 23.20
N HIS A 58 -1.54 7.96 22.05
CA HIS A 58 -1.01 8.43 20.78
C HIS A 58 -2.12 8.48 19.72
N TYR A 59 -2.37 9.67 19.17
CA TYR A 59 -3.38 9.90 18.12
C TYR A 59 -4.75 9.29 18.42
N LEU A 60 -5.16 9.24 19.69
CA LEU A 60 -6.44 8.65 20.14
C LEU A 60 -6.64 7.21 19.64
N GLY A 61 -5.59 6.41 19.66
CA GLY A 61 -5.61 5.01 19.21
C GLY A 61 -5.45 4.81 17.69
N LYS A 62 -5.36 5.90 16.90
CA LYS A 62 -5.29 5.84 15.44
C LYS A 62 -3.87 5.64 14.88
N GLY A 63 -2.85 5.48 15.72
CA GLY A 63 -1.48 5.19 15.29
C GLY A 63 -1.41 3.96 14.37
N VAL A 64 -0.36 3.89 13.54
CA VAL A 64 -0.16 2.80 12.57
C VAL A 64 1.25 2.18 12.68
N LEU A 65 1.90 2.33 13.83
CA LEU A 65 3.28 1.85 14.02
C LEU A 65 3.39 0.33 13.93
N LYS A 66 2.36 -0.43 14.34
CA LYS A 66 2.32 -1.89 14.16
C LYS A 66 2.34 -2.28 12.67
N ALA A 67 1.56 -1.59 11.85
CA ALA A 67 1.57 -1.82 10.41
C ALA A 67 2.91 -1.42 9.78
N VAL A 68 3.51 -0.32 10.22
CA VAL A 68 4.86 0.12 9.82
C VAL A 68 5.91 -0.94 10.18
N GLU A 69 5.86 -1.48 11.40
CA GLU A 69 6.77 -2.55 11.84
C GLU A 69 6.61 -3.82 10.99
N ASN A 70 5.37 -4.24 10.69
CA ASN A 70 5.10 -5.38 9.82
C ASN A 70 5.72 -5.21 8.43
N VAL A 71 5.69 -4.00 7.86
CA VAL A 71 6.35 -3.72 6.58
C VAL A 71 7.86 -3.79 6.73
N ASN A 72 8.44 -3.11 7.73
CA ASN A 72 9.89 -2.98 7.92
C ASN A 72 10.57 -4.29 8.36
N THR A 73 9.81 -5.29 8.79
CA THR A 73 10.33 -6.58 9.25
C THR A 73 9.80 -7.73 8.40
N THR A 74 8.59 -8.19 8.63
CA THR A 74 8.02 -9.39 8.01
C THR A 74 7.93 -9.28 6.49
N ILE A 75 7.34 -8.19 6.00
CA ILE A 75 7.12 -7.99 4.56
C ILE A 75 8.46 -7.76 3.85
N GLN A 76 9.30 -6.86 4.37
CA GLN A 76 10.63 -6.61 3.79
C GLN A 76 11.43 -7.91 3.66
N ASN A 77 11.56 -8.69 4.76
CA ASN A 77 12.34 -9.93 4.75
C ASN A 77 11.84 -10.94 3.71
N ALA A 78 10.54 -10.99 3.46
CA ALA A 78 9.94 -11.91 2.51
C ALA A 78 10.10 -11.46 1.05
N LEU A 79 10.20 -10.15 0.78
CA LEU A 79 10.24 -9.60 -0.57
C LEU A 79 11.66 -9.26 -1.06
N LEU A 80 12.66 -9.19 -0.18
CA LEU A 80 14.04 -8.92 -0.57
C LEU A 80 14.52 -9.91 -1.64
N GLY A 81 15.12 -9.40 -2.72
CA GLY A 81 15.64 -10.18 -3.84
C GLY A 81 14.56 -10.69 -4.80
N MET A 82 13.29 -10.38 -4.62
CA MET A 82 12.26 -10.68 -5.60
C MET A 82 12.33 -9.70 -6.78
N ASP A 83 11.99 -10.20 -7.98
CA ASP A 83 11.85 -9.34 -9.16
C ASP A 83 10.61 -8.45 -9.02
N VAL A 84 10.80 -7.14 -9.14
CA VAL A 84 9.75 -6.13 -8.98
C VAL A 84 8.60 -6.29 -10.00
N PHE A 85 8.87 -6.92 -11.14
CA PHE A 85 7.87 -7.17 -12.19
C PHE A 85 6.94 -8.34 -11.89
N GLU A 86 7.23 -9.14 -10.87
CA GLU A 86 6.38 -10.27 -10.46
C GLU A 86 5.22 -9.85 -9.53
N GLN A 87 4.51 -8.74 -9.86
CA GLN A 87 3.45 -8.16 -9.02
C GLN A 87 2.48 -9.21 -8.46
N LYS A 88 1.96 -10.08 -9.32
CA LYS A 88 1.00 -11.12 -8.92
C LYS A 88 1.60 -12.07 -7.87
N LYS A 89 2.85 -12.46 -8.03
CA LYS A 89 3.54 -13.35 -7.08
C LYS A 89 3.76 -12.65 -5.74
N ILE A 90 4.15 -11.38 -5.79
CA ILE A 90 4.32 -10.54 -4.61
C ILE A 90 3.00 -10.39 -3.86
N ASP A 91 1.91 -10.05 -4.55
CA ASP A 91 0.60 -9.88 -3.93
C ASP A 91 0.10 -11.19 -3.28
N TYR A 92 0.25 -12.34 -3.95
CA TYR A 92 -0.09 -13.64 -3.34
C TYR A 92 0.78 -13.97 -2.12
N LEU A 93 2.07 -13.62 -2.15
CA LEU A 93 2.95 -13.81 -1.00
C LEU A 93 2.50 -12.94 0.19
N LEU A 94 2.16 -11.68 -0.04
CA LEU A 94 1.62 -10.79 1.00
C LEU A 94 0.34 -11.35 1.63
N LEU A 95 -0.57 -11.87 0.81
CA LEU A 95 -1.79 -12.53 1.29
C LEU A 95 -1.49 -13.80 2.08
N ALA A 96 -0.52 -14.60 1.65
CA ALA A 96 -0.11 -15.82 2.35
C ALA A 96 0.59 -15.51 3.68
N LEU A 97 1.37 -14.43 3.77
CA LEU A 97 2.01 -13.99 5.01
C LEU A 97 0.98 -13.51 6.05
N ASP A 98 -0.05 -12.82 5.61
CA ASP A 98 -1.14 -12.41 6.50
C ASP A 98 -1.97 -13.61 6.96
N ASN A 99 -2.31 -14.50 6.05
CA ASN A 99 -3.07 -15.74 6.25
C ASN A 99 -4.39 -15.55 7.02
N THR A 100 -5.02 -14.38 6.90
CA THR A 100 -6.34 -14.13 7.48
C THR A 100 -7.33 -13.66 6.39
N PRO A 101 -8.63 -13.96 6.51
CA PRO A 101 -9.61 -13.59 5.49
C PRO A 101 -9.72 -12.06 5.28
N ASN A 102 -9.50 -11.29 6.35
CA ASN A 102 -9.70 -9.84 6.38
C ASN A 102 -8.41 -9.02 6.58
N LYS A 103 -7.24 -9.64 6.40
CA LYS A 103 -5.92 -9.02 6.52
C LYS A 103 -5.66 -8.40 7.91
N SER A 104 -6.15 -9.06 8.96
CA SER A 104 -6.05 -8.56 10.33
C SER A 104 -4.69 -8.78 10.99
N HIS A 105 -3.83 -9.63 10.43
CA HIS A 105 -2.51 -9.94 10.99
C HIS A 105 -1.48 -8.87 10.60
N LEU A 106 -1.24 -8.67 9.31
CA LEU A 106 -0.30 -7.65 8.84
C LEU A 106 -0.94 -6.26 8.72
N GLY A 107 -2.22 -6.23 8.44
CA GLY A 107 -2.99 -5.03 8.15
C GLY A 107 -3.16 -4.78 6.65
N ALA A 108 -4.38 -4.44 6.24
CA ALA A 108 -4.66 -4.08 4.85
C ALA A 108 -3.83 -2.86 4.40
N ASN A 109 -3.56 -1.92 5.30
CA ASN A 109 -2.72 -0.75 5.05
C ASN A 109 -1.26 -1.13 4.77
N ALA A 110 -0.67 -2.07 5.51
CA ALA A 110 0.69 -2.57 5.25
C ALA A 110 0.77 -3.28 3.90
N ILE A 111 -0.20 -4.17 3.61
CA ILE A 111 -0.26 -4.96 2.37
C ILE A 111 -0.46 -4.03 1.16
N LEU A 112 -1.46 -3.14 1.21
CA LEU A 112 -1.78 -2.23 0.12
C LEU A 112 -0.64 -1.24 -0.15
N GLY A 113 -0.05 -0.66 0.90
CA GLY A 113 1.09 0.26 0.76
C GLY A 113 2.26 -0.38 0.05
N THR A 114 2.60 -1.61 0.43
CA THR A 114 3.68 -2.38 -0.22
C THR A 114 3.35 -2.71 -1.67
N SER A 115 2.17 -3.27 -1.95
CA SER A 115 1.73 -3.64 -3.29
C SER A 115 1.75 -2.45 -4.26
N LEU A 116 1.22 -1.29 -3.83
CA LEU A 116 1.24 -0.06 -4.62
C LEU A 116 2.66 0.49 -4.83
N ALA A 117 3.53 0.44 -3.82
CA ALA A 117 4.91 0.90 -3.93
C ALA A 117 5.71 0.03 -4.91
N VAL A 118 5.51 -1.31 -4.87
CA VAL A 118 6.07 -2.26 -5.84
C VAL A 118 5.62 -1.91 -7.26
N ALA A 119 4.31 -1.73 -7.50
CA ALA A 119 3.80 -1.38 -8.83
C ALA A 119 4.39 -0.06 -9.36
N LYS A 120 4.58 0.93 -8.48
CA LYS A 120 5.20 2.21 -8.84
C LYS A 120 6.69 2.08 -9.13
N ALA A 121 7.43 1.26 -8.35
CA ALA A 121 8.83 0.97 -8.62
C ALA A 121 9.00 0.25 -9.97
N ALA A 122 8.16 -0.75 -10.24
CA ALA A 122 8.14 -1.47 -11.51
C ALA A 122 7.83 -0.56 -12.70
N ALA A 123 6.86 0.34 -12.55
CA ALA A 123 6.53 1.33 -13.58
C ALA A 123 7.70 2.27 -13.86
N ALA A 124 8.34 2.80 -12.80
CA ALA A 124 9.52 3.66 -12.92
C ALA A 124 10.69 2.94 -13.57
N GLU A 125 10.98 1.71 -13.17
CA GLU A 125 12.01 0.85 -13.77
C GLU A 125 11.77 0.57 -15.25
N ALA A 126 10.50 0.40 -15.64
CA ALA A 126 10.11 0.23 -17.05
C ALA A 126 10.12 1.54 -17.84
N GLY A 127 10.37 2.69 -17.21
CA GLY A 127 10.28 4.02 -17.85
C GLY A 127 8.85 4.40 -18.24
N LEU A 128 7.85 3.86 -17.56
CA LEU A 128 6.42 4.06 -17.84
C LEU A 128 5.74 4.84 -16.72
N SER A 129 4.68 5.58 -17.07
CA SER A 129 3.72 6.04 -16.08
C SER A 129 2.93 4.86 -15.51
N LEU A 130 2.44 4.97 -14.26
CA LEU A 130 1.73 3.87 -13.60
C LEU A 130 0.51 3.38 -14.41
N PHE A 131 -0.25 4.30 -15.02
CA PHE A 131 -1.42 3.92 -15.82
C PHE A 131 -1.04 3.11 -17.07
N GLN A 132 0.09 3.44 -17.70
CA GLN A 132 0.61 2.69 -18.86
C GLN A 132 1.14 1.32 -18.44
N TYR A 133 1.84 1.25 -17.30
CA TYR A 133 2.36 0.00 -16.75
C TYR A 133 1.22 -0.98 -16.44
N ILE A 134 0.16 -0.52 -15.76
CA ILE A 134 -0.99 -1.36 -15.39
C ILE A 134 -1.88 -1.66 -16.59
N GLY A 135 -2.17 -0.66 -17.42
CA GLY A 135 -3.14 -0.78 -18.51
C GLY A 135 -2.55 -1.31 -19.83
N GLY A 136 -1.21 -1.34 -19.94
CA GLY A 136 -0.54 -1.76 -21.17
C GLY A 136 -0.77 -0.83 -22.35
N VAL A 137 -0.49 -1.33 -23.55
CA VAL A 137 -0.58 -0.55 -24.82
C VAL A 137 -1.99 -0.06 -25.15
N GLY A 138 -3.03 -0.66 -24.55
CA GLY A 138 -4.43 -0.28 -24.74
C GLY A 138 -4.93 0.81 -23.79
N ALA A 139 -4.10 1.33 -22.88
CA ALA A 139 -4.47 2.33 -21.89
C ALA A 139 -4.57 3.74 -22.48
N VAL A 140 -5.44 3.94 -23.44
CA VAL A 140 -5.62 5.21 -24.16
C VAL A 140 -7.00 5.84 -23.93
N THR A 141 -7.88 5.17 -23.19
CA THR A 141 -9.23 5.65 -22.91
C THR A 141 -9.32 6.21 -21.50
N MET A 142 -9.65 7.49 -21.38
CA MET A 142 -9.95 8.10 -20.07
C MET A 142 -11.25 7.54 -19.50
N PRO A 143 -11.28 7.13 -18.22
CA PRO A 143 -12.54 6.75 -17.60
C PRO A 143 -13.48 7.96 -17.50
N VAL A 144 -14.79 7.70 -17.56
CA VAL A 144 -15.79 8.74 -17.27
C VAL A 144 -15.65 9.13 -15.79
N PRO A 145 -15.41 10.42 -15.47
CA PRO A 145 -15.29 10.85 -14.09
C PRO A 145 -16.60 10.61 -13.33
N MET A 146 -16.51 9.91 -12.21
CA MET A 146 -17.58 9.80 -11.24
C MET A 146 -17.21 10.62 -10.02
N MET A 147 -18.07 11.52 -9.62
CA MET A 147 -17.84 12.36 -8.43
C MET A 147 -19.11 12.47 -7.61
N ASN A 148 -18.95 12.57 -6.31
CA ASN A 148 -20.03 12.88 -5.40
C ASN A 148 -20.19 14.39 -5.32
N ILE A 149 -21.26 14.92 -5.88
CA ILE A 149 -21.55 16.36 -5.92
C ILE A 149 -22.53 16.75 -4.82
N LEU A 150 -23.46 15.85 -4.46
CA LEU A 150 -24.48 16.05 -3.43
C LEU A 150 -24.49 14.85 -2.50
N ASN A 151 -24.16 15.07 -1.25
CA ASN A 151 -24.31 14.09 -0.18
C ASN A 151 -25.63 14.33 0.56
N GLY A 152 -26.49 13.30 0.58
CA GLY A 152 -27.62 13.24 1.48
C GLY A 152 -27.23 12.50 2.76
N GLY A 153 -27.48 13.08 3.91
CA GLY A 153 -27.19 12.49 5.20
C GLY A 153 -25.94 13.06 5.89
N SER A 154 -25.74 12.61 7.12
CA SER A 154 -24.59 12.97 7.96
C SER A 154 -23.49 11.91 7.79
N HIS A 155 -22.29 12.35 7.54
CA HIS A 155 -21.06 11.54 7.57
C HIS A 155 -20.22 11.91 8.78
#